data_8aec0b8607fe54c29c8b63ccfc857d34
#
_entry.id   8aec0b8607fe54c29c8b63ccfc857d34
#
_cell.length_a   1.000
_cell.length_b   1.000
_cell.length_c   1.000
_cell.angle_alpha   90.00
_cell.angle_beta   90.00
_cell.angle_gamma   90.00
#
_symmetry.space_group_name_H-M   'P 1'
#
loop_
_entity.id
_entity.type
_entity.pdbx_description
1 polymer ?
#
loop_
_entity_poly.entity_id
_entity_poly.type
_entity_poly.pdbx_seq_one_letter_code
_entity_poly.pdbx_strand_id
1 'polypeptide(L)'
;MNAAHRLPVVYLPHGGGPWPFVDLGFGSQRENDALRAYLSSLAKVPKREPKALLIISAHWEESAVTLMTGAKPPLFFDYSGFPPESYQLTWPAPGAPALVERVDGLLKQAGFQTAHDSQRGFDHGTFVPLKLAYPAPTIPTLQLSLRRGLDPAEHLAMGRALAPLRDEGVFIVGSGSSFHNLRAMMQGGGGDTAKKAAEFDAWLQATTKSAPAEREKALTEWAKAPAARFAHPREEHLLPLMVIAGAANGDAGSVPYADTYTGLAMSAHHFG
;
A
#
# COMPACT_ATOMS: atom_id res chain seq x y z
N MET A 1 -3.62 26.89 6.41
CA MET A 1 -2.88 26.14 5.37
C MET A 1 -3.86 25.85 4.24
N ASN A 2 -3.46 26.10 3.00
CA ASN A 2 -4.36 26.10 1.85
C ASN A 2 -4.61 24.65 1.38
N ALA A 3 -5.79 24.09 1.64
CA ALA A 3 -6.19 22.74 1.27
C ALA A 3 -6.01 22.40 -0.24
N ALA A 4 -5.90 23.45 -1.07
CA ALA A 4 -5.74 23.32 -2.52
C ALA A 4 -4.39 22.71 -2.98
N HIS A 5 -3.42 22.56 -2.08
CA HIS A 5 -2.07 22.08 -2.42
C HIS A 5 -1.70 20.71 -1.84
N ARG A 6 -2.49 20.19 -0.88
CA ARG A 6 -2.24 18.91 -0.24
C ARG A 6 -2.56 17.76 -1.18
N LEU A 7 -1.62 16.83 -1.35
CA LEU A 7 -1.87 15.60 -2.12
C LEU A 7 -2.71 14.60 -1.30
N PRO A 8 -3.58 13.83 -1.96
CA PRO A 8 -4.27 12.71 -1.32
C PRO A 8 -3.27 11.63 -0.88
N VAL A 9 -3.74 10.69 -0.09
CA VAL A 9 -3.00 9.46 0.24
C VAL A 9 -3.86 8.25 -0.09
N VAL A 10 -3.24 7.17 -0.53
CA VAL A 10 -3.96 5.99 -1.01
C VAL A 10 -3.40 4.70 -0.41
N TYR A 11 -4.30 3.79 -0.08
CA TYR A 11 -3.99 2.38 0.16
C TYR A 11 -4.59 1.55 -0.96
N LEU A 12 -3.81 0.63 -1.49
CA LEU A 12 -4.16 -0.15 -2.67
C LEU A 12 -3.82 -1.64 -2.54
N PRO A 13 -4.61 -2.53 -3.14
CA PRO A 13 -4.23 -3.92 -3.37
C PRO A 13 -3.27 -3.99 -4.57
N HIS A 14 -2.09 -4.60 -4.40
CA HIS A 14 -1.06 -4.65 -5.44
C HIS A 14 -1.14 -5.90 -6.34
N GLY A 15 -2.06 -6.82 -6.07
CA GLY A 15 -2.12 -8.10 -6.78
C GLY A 15 -1.13 -9.13 -6.24
N GLY A 16 -0.82 -10.16 -6.99
CA GLY A 16 0.08 -11.25 -6.58
C GLY A 16 1.30 -11.39 -7.49
N GLY A 17 2.50 -11.33 -6.94
CA GLY A 17 3.76 -11.54 -7.67
C GLY A 17 3.88 -10.69 -8.96
N PRO A 18 4.18 -11.30 -10.12
CA PRO A 18 4.37 -10.57 -11.38
C PRO A 18 3.05 -10.16 -12.09
N TRP A 19 1.87 -10.46 -11.50
CA TRP A 19 0.60 -10.01 -12.06
C TRP A 19 0.60 -8.48 -12.21
N PRO A 20 0.00 -7.88 -13.24
CA PRO A 20 -0.66 -8.48 -14.41
C PRO A 20 0.26 -8.59 -15.63
N PHE A 21 1.56 -8.53 -15.45
CA PHE A 21 2.53 -8.54 -16.56
C PHE A 21 2.79 -9.95 -17.07
N VAL A 22 2.48 -10.94 -16.26
CA VAL A 22 2.51 -12.36 -16.60
C VAL A 22 1.15 -12.94 -16.23
N ASP A 23 0.57 -13.73 -17.12
CA ASP A 23 -0.68 -14.44 -16.84
C ASP A 23 -0.41 -15.60 -15.88
N LEU A 24 -0.99 -15.53 -14.70
CA LEU A 24 -0.84 -16.51 -13.65
C LEU A 24 -2.04 -17.45 -13.55
N GLY A 25 -3.07 -17.25 -14.36
CA GLY A 25 -4.33 -18.00 -14.29
C GLY A 25 -5.13 -17.76 -13.01
N PHE A 26 -4.84 -16.69 -12.25
CA PHE A 26 -5.54 -16.34 -11.01
C PHE A 26 -6.71 -15.40 -11.29
N GLY A 27 -7.85 -15.66 -10.63
CA GLY A 27 -9.05 -14.86 -10.78
C GLY A 27 -9.70 -14.96 -12.17
N SER A 28 -10.81 -14.28 -12.34
CA SER A 28 -11.46 -14.14 -13.64
C SER A 28 -10.84 -12.99 -14.44
N GLN A 29 -10.96 -13.03 -15.77
CA GLN A 29 -10.52 -11.93 -16.64
C GLN A 29 -11.15 -10.59 -16.22
N ARG A 30 -12.45 -10.61 -15.86
CA ARG A 30 -13.16 -9.42 -15.38
C ARG A 30 -12.51 -8.82 -14.12
N GLU A 31 -12.17 -9.65 -13.13
CA GLU A 31 -11.53 -9.19 -11.89
C GLU A 31 -10.14 -8.61 -12.17
N ASN A 32 -9.37 -9.30 -13.00
CA ASN A 32 -8.04 -8.86 -13.42
C ASN A 32 -8.10 -7.51 -14.14
N ASP A 33 -9.06 -7.33 -15.07
CA ASP A 33 -9.23 -6.08 -15.81
C ASP A 33 -9.69 -4.93 -14.90
N ALA A 34 -10.58 -5.20 -13.94
CA ALA A 34 -11.06 -4.21 -12.98
C ALA A 34 -9.92 -3.71 -12.08
N LEU A 35 -9.13 -4.62 -11.50
CA LEU A 35 -7.99 -4.23 -10.66
C LEU A 35 -6.90 -3.51 -11.47
N ARG A 36 -6.58 -4.00 -12.67
CA ARG A 36 -5.64 -3.34 -13.58
C ARG A 36 -6.08 -1.92 -13.95
N ALA A 37 -7.35 -1.74 -14.28
CA ALA A 37 -7.92 -0.43 -14.62
C ALA A 37 -7.81 0.54 -13.43
N TYR A 38 -8.14 0.08 -12.21
CA TYR A 38 -7.98 0.87 -11.00
C TYR A 38 -6.52 1.28 -10.80
N LEU A 39 -5.58 0.33 -10.80
CA LEU A 39 -4.15 0.63 -10.58
C LEU A 39 -3.58 1.57 -11.66
N SER A 40 -3.98 1.39 -12.92
CA SER A 40 -3.58 2.30 -14.01
C SER A 40 -4.15 3.70 -13.85
N SER A 41 -5.23 3.88 -13.09
CA SER A 41 -5.84 5.18 -12.84
C SER A 41 -5.14 5.99 -11.74
N LEU A 42 -4.24 5.39 -10.96
CA LEU A 42 -3.63 6.01 -9.78
C LEU A 42 -2.86 7.30 -10.08
N ALA A 43 -2.23 7.40 -11.26
CA ALA A 43 -1.54 8.62 -11.68
C ALA A 43 -2.47 9.84 -11.79
N LYS A 44 -3.79 9.63 -11.90
CA LYS A 44 -4.81 10.68 -12.00
C LYS A 44 -5.38 11.08 -10.63
N VAL A 45 -5.05 10.35 -9.56
CA VAL A 45 -5.55 10.64 -8.19
C VAL A 45 -5.00 11.96 -7.66
N PRO A 46 -3.69 12.24 -7.76
CA PRO A 46 -3.18 13.57 -7.48
C PRO A 46 -3.66 14.57 -8.54
N LYS A 47 -4.25 15.70 -8.11
CA LYS A 47 -4.69 16.78 -9.02
C LYS A 47 -3.53 17.54 -9.68
N ARG A 48 -2.32 17.28 -9.26
CA ARG A 48 -1.05 17.80 -9.81
C ARG A 48 -0.01 16.69 -9.81
N GLU A 49 0.97 16.79 -10.68
CA GLU A 49 2.06 15.82 -10.73
C GLU A 49 2.84 15.82 -9.40
N PRO A 50 3.02 14.66 -8.75
CA PRO A 50 3.84 14.55 -7.57
C PRO A 50 5.30 14.87 -7.86
N LYS A 51 5.97 15.53 -6.92
CA LYS A 51 7.43 15.73 -6.96
C LYS A 51 8.21 14.46 -6.63
N ALA A 52 7.59 13.59 -5.82
CA ALA A 52 8.12 12.28 -5.44
C ALA A 52 6.99 11.35 -5.01
N LEU A 53 7.26 10.05 -5.05
CA LEU A 53 6.40 9.00 -4.50
C LEU A 53 7.04 8.46 -3.22
N LEU A 54 6.25 8.26 -2.17
CA LEU A 54 6.65 7.54 -0.96
C LEU A 54 5.77 6.30 -0.83
N ILE A 55 6.39 5.12 -0.89
CA ILE A 55 5.69 3.84 -0.86
C ILE A 55 5.95 3.12 0.45
N ILE A 56 4.90 2.70 1.12
CA ILE A 56 4.96 1.78 2.25
C ILE A 56 4.51 0.42 1.75
N SER A 57 5.45 -0.52 1.60
CA SER A 57 5.16 -1.86 1.08
C SER A 57 4.98 -2.88 2.20
N ALA A 58 3.96 -3.73 2.06
CA ALA A 58 3.74 -4.88 2.93
C ALA A 58 4.88 -5.91 2.89
N HIS A 59 5.73 -5.87 1.87
CA HIS A 59 6.81 -6.83 1.62
C HIS A 59 8.16 -6.42 2.22
N TRP A 60 8.18 -5.40 3.05
CA TRP A 60 9.41 -4.98 3.70
C TRP A 60 9.17 -4.66 5.18
N GLU A 61 9.73 -5.49 6.06
CA GLU A 61 9.60 -5.38 7.50
C GLU A 61 10.98 -5.32 8.16
N GLU A 62 11.22 -4.29 8.99
CA GLU A 62 12.49 -4.09 9.68
C GLU A 62 12.30 -3.76 11.18
N SER A 63 13.35 -3.96 11.97
CA SER A 63 13.34 -3.63 13.40
C SER A 63 13.31 -2.13 13.68
N ALA A 64 13.84 -1.31 12.77
CA ALA A 64 13.69 0.13 12.74
C ALA A 64 12.96 0.54 11.45
N VAL A 65 12.32 1.70 11.40
CA VAL A 65 11.75 2.20 10.15
C VAL A 65 12.89 2.45 9.17
N THR A 66 12.98 1.63 8.12
CA THR A 66 14.12 1.64 7.21
C THR A 66 13.76 2.30 5.88
N LEU A 67 14.61 3.23 5.44
CA LEU A 67 14.46 3.99 4.22
C LEU A 67 15.38 3.39 3.13
N MET A 68 14.84 3.16 1.93
CA MET A 68 15.62 2.80 0.76
C MET A 68 16.36 4.05 0.25
N THR A 69 17.70 4.03 0.24
CA THR A 69 18.50 5.22 -0.06
C THR A 69 19.24 5.18 -1.40
N GLY A 70 19.14 4.07 -2.13
CA GLY A 70 19.79 3.95 -3.45
C GLY A 70 19.25 4.99 -4.45
N ALA A 71 20.13 5.62 -5.22
CA ALA A 71 19.75 6.59 -6.26
C ALA A 71 19.17 5.91 -7.52
N LYS A 72 19.56 4.67 -7.77
CA LYS A 72 19.09 3.84 -8.90
C LYS A 72 18.78 2.43 -8.39
N PRO A 73 17.68 2.26 -7.62
CA PRO A 73 17.35 0.96 -7.06
C PRO A 73 17.02 -0.04 -8.16
N PRO A 74 17.50 -1.31 -8.03
CA PRO A 74 17.05 -2.37 -8.92
C PRO A 74 15.60 -2.79 -8.58
N LEU A 75 14.99 -3.65 -9.40
CA LEU A 75 13.84 -4.43 -8.94
C LEU A 75 14.31 -5.55 -8.02
N PHE A 76 13.56 -5.77 -6.97
CA PHE A 76 13.73 -6.90 -6.06
C PHE A 76 12.58 -7.89 -6.28
N PHE A 77 12.88 -8.99 -6.95
CA PHE A 77 11.90 -10.06 -7.20
C PHE A 77 11.74 -10.91 -5.94
N ASP A 78 10.89 -10.46 -5.05
CA ASP A 78 10.58 -11.07 -3.75
C ASP A 78 9.57 -12.23 -3.84
N TYR A 79 9.39 -12.77 -5.04
CA TYR A 79 8.56 -13.93 -5.35
C TYR A 79 9.38 -15.04 -6.03
N SER A 80 8.85 -16.25 -6.04
CA SER A 80 9.51 -17.41 -6.65
C SER A 80 8.49 -18.38 -7.26
N GLY A 81 8.97 -19.29 -8.12
CA GLY A 81 8.12 -20.31 -8.73
C GLY A 81 7.29 -19.84 -9.93
N PHE A 82 7.55 -18.65 -10.45
CA PHE A 82 6.89 -18.09 -11.63
C PHE A 82 7.70 -18.34 -12.90
N PRO A 83 7.09 -18.20 -14.11
CA PRO A 83 7.79 -18.35 -15.38
C PRO A 83 8.99 -17.40 -15.52
N PRO A 84 10.02 -17.76 -16.32
CA PRO A 84 11.26 -16.96 -16.44
C PRO A 84 11.04 -15.49 -16.85
N GLU A 85 10.05 -15.19 -17.66
CA GLU A 85 9.68 -13.84 -18.08
C GLU A 85 9.27 -12.94 -16.91
N SER A 86 8.80 -13.52 -15.80
CA SER A 86 8.45 -12.82 -14.55
C SER A 86 9.66 -12.10 -13.94
N TYR A 87 10.86 -12.59 -14.18
CA TYR A 87 12.12 -12.05 -13.66
C TYR A 87 12.84 -11.14 -14.67
N GLN A 88 12.19 -10.84 -15.80
CA GLN A 88 12.70 -9.95 -16.84
C GLN A 88 11.97 -8.60 -16.86
N LEU A 89 11.06 -8.39 -15.93
CA LEU A 89 10.35 -7.13 -15.79
C LEU A 89 11.35 -5.99 -15.50
N THR A 90 11.07 -4.82 -16.05
CA THR A 90 11.87 -3.62 -15.83
C THR A 90 10.96 -2.45 -15.45
N TRP A 91 11.41 -1.65 -14.51
CA TRP A 91 10.80 -0.37 -14.14
C TRP A 91 11.90 0.51 -13.52
N PRO A 92 12.71 1.20 -14.37
CA PRO A 92 13.90 1.89 -13.92
C PRO A 92 13.59 3.25 -13.29
N ALA A 93 12.72 3.26 -12.27
CA ALA A 93 12.39 4.46 -11.53
C ALA A 93 13.63 4.99 -10.78
N PRO A 94 13.87 6.31 -10.79
CA PRO A 94 14.90 6.88 -9.95
C PRO A 94 14.53 6.74 -8.48
N GLY A 95 15.50 6.45 -7.62
CA GLY A 95 15.37 6.62 -6.18
C GLY A 95 15.22 8.10 -5.81
N ALA A 96 14.84 8.39 -4.57
CA ALA A 96 14.58 9.74 -4.10
C ALA A 96 15.54 10.16 -2.95
N PRO A 97 16.87 10.20 -3.14
CA PRO A 97 17.80 10.51 -2.06
C PRO A 97 17.55 11.89 -1.42
N ALA A 98 17.09 12.88 -2.19
CA ALA A 98 16.73 14.20 -1.66
C ALA A 98 15.52 14.16 -0.69
N LEU A 99 14.67 13.13 -0.76
CA LEU A 99 13.54 12.95 0.15
C LEU A 99 13.94 12.22 1.44
N VAL A 100 15.04 11.45 1.41
CA VAL A 100 15.47 10.60 2.53
C VAL A 100 15.68 11.41 3.80
N GLU A 101 16.45 12.49 3.75
CA GLU A 101 16.74 13.34 4.93
C GLU A 101 15.46 13.93 5.52
N ARG A 102 14.52 14.33 4.67
CA ARG A 102 13.25 14.90 5.11
C ARG A 102 12.38 13.88 5.82
N VAL A 103 12.23 12.68 5.24
CA VAL A 103 11.45 11.57 5.82
C VAL A 103 12.10 11.12 7.14
N ASP A 104 13.40 10.92 7.14
CA ASP A 104 14.19 10.53 8.31
C ASP A 104 14.01 11.53 9.46
N GLY A 105 14.13 12.82 9.17
CA GLY A 105 13.94 13.90 10.14
C GLY A 105 12.54 13.91 10.75
N LEU A 106 11.48 13.74 9.95
CA LEU A 106 10.10 13.68 10.43
C LEU A 106 9.86 12.46 11.35
N LEU A 107 10.37 11.30 10.95
CA LEU A 107 10.24 10.08 11.75
C LEU A 107 11.00 10.18 13.08
N LYS A 108 12.24 10.67 13.07
CA LYS A 108 13.03 10.89 14.29
C LYS A 108 12.39 11.91 15.23
N GLN A 109 11.84 12.99 14.68
CA GLN A 109 11.12 14.00 15.47
C GLN A 109 9.88 13.41 16.17
N ALA A 110 9.26 12.40 15.54
CA ALA A 110 8.14 11.66 16.12
C ALA A 110 8.56 10.51 17.05
N GLY A 111 9.87 10.34 17.31
CA GLY A 111 10.40 9.35 18.23
C GLY A 111 10.72 7.98 17.61
N PHE A 112 10.64 7.85 16.30
CA PHE A 112 10.99 6.59 15.62
C PHE A 112 12.50 6.43 15.48
N GLN A 113 12.98 5.21 15.73
CA GLN A 113 14.29 4.80 15.27
C GLN A 113 14.24 4.54 13.77
N THR A 114 15.21 5.06 13.04
CA THR A 114 15.32 4.91 11.60
C THR A 114 16.61 4.21 11.20
N ALA A 115 16.59 3.54 10.05
CA ALA A 115 17.76 2.96 9.42
C ALA A 115 17.73 3.24 7.90
N HIS A 116 18.86 3.03 7.23
CA HIS A 116 19.02 3.26 5.81
C HIS A 116 19.52 2.01 5.11
N ASP A 117 18.94 1.68 3.96
CA ASP A 117 19.38 0.58 3.10
C ASP A 117 19.62 1.10 1.68
N SER A 118 20.88 1.11 1.26
CA SER A 118 21.29 1.54 -0.09
C SER A 118 21.27 0.42 -1.12
N GLN A 119 21.09 -0.82 -0.69
CA GLN A 119 21.08 -2.01 -1.54
C GLN A 119 19.67 -2.52 -1.83
N ARG A 120 18.69 -2.13 -1.02
CA ARG A 120 17.29 -2.51 -1.22
C ARG A 120 16.80 -2.06 -2.59
N GLY A 121 16.16 -2.98 -3.32
CA GLY A 121 15.42 -2.69 -4.55
C GLY A 121 13.92 -2.56 -4.30
N PHE A 122 13.17 -2.13 -5.33
CA PHE A 122 11.72 -2.09 -5.30
C PHE A 122 11.14 -3.51 -5.34
N ASP A 123 10.43 -3.92 -4.30
CA ASP A 123 9.68 -5.19 -4.27
C ASP A 123 8.42 -5.13 -5.14
N HIS A 124 7.75 -6.28 -5.34
CA HIS A 124 6.59 -6.34 -6.23
C HIS A 124 5.40 -5.51 -5.71
N GLY A 125 5.26 -5.35 -4.40
CA GLY A 125 4.27 -4.44 -3.83
C GLY A 125 4.50 -2.98 -4.25
N THR A 126 5.72 -2.61 -4.60
CA THR A 126 6.08 -1.29 -5.12
C THR A 126 6.05 -1.23 -6.64
N PHE A 127 6.84 -2.09 -7.33
CA PHE A 127 7.01 -1.91 -8.77
C PHE A 127 5.79 -2.33 -9.58
N VAL A 128 5.01 -3.31 -9.14
CA VAL A 128 3.84 -3.78 -9.90
C VAL A 128 2.77 -2.69 -10.04
N PRO A 129 2.21 -2.14 -8.96
CA PRO A 129 1.19 -1.09 -9.08
C PRO A 129 1.74 0.19 -9.71
N LEU A 130 2.99 0.56 -9.40
CA LEU A 130 3.56 1.79 -9.94
C LEU A 130 3.95 1.68 -11.41
N LYS A 131 4.34 0.52 -11.91
CA LYS A 131 4.55 0.29 -13.35
C LYS A 131 3.25 0.40 -14.14
N LEU A 132 2.11 0.06 -13.56
CA LEU A 132 0.81 0.29 -14.17
C LEU A 132 0.41 1.77 -14.17
N ALA A 133 0.61 2.45 -13.04
CA ALA A 133 0.25 3.85 -12.89
C ALA A 133 1.21 4.80 -13.64
N TYR A 134 2.50 4.50 -13.60
CA TYR A 134 3.59 5.31 -14.16
C TYR A 134 4.49 4.44 -15.04
N PRO A 135 4.04 4.02 -16.24
CA PRO A 135 4.80 3.12 -17.11
C PRO A 135 6.14 3.74 -17.59
N ALA A 136 6.20 5.07 -17.68
CA ALA A 136 7.45 5.82 -17.88
C ALA A 136 7.88 6.43 -16.53
N PRO A 137 8.76 5.76 -15.77
CA PRO A 137 9.03 6.11 -14.38
C PRO A 137 10.01 7.28 -14.28
N THR A 138 9.51 8.49 -14.30
CA THR A 138 10.30 9.74 -14.18
C THR A 138 10.27 10.32 -12.77
N ILE A 139 9.28 9.96 -11.95
CA ILE A 139 9.09 10.53 -10.62
C ILE A 139 9.99 9.81 -9.61
N PRO A 140 10.84 10.55 -8.85
CA PRO A 140 11.67 9.94 -7.81
C PRO A 140 10.82 9.19 -6.78
N THR A 141 11.23 7.97 -6.47
CA THR A 141 10.45 7.05 -5.63
C THR A 141 11.28 6.58 -4.44
N LEU A 142 10.74 6.74 -3.25
CA LEU A 142 11.27 6.23 -1.98
C LEU A 142 10.39 5.12 -1.47
N GLN A 143 10.98 3.98 -1.12
CA GLN A 143 10.29 2.90 -0.41
C GLN A 143 10.67 2.92 1.07
N LEU A 144 9.68 2.67 1.94
CA LEU A 144 9.79 2.66 3.38
C LEU A 144 9.30 1.32 3.93
N SER A 145 10.02 0.78 4.92
CA SER A 145 9.62 -0.48 5.56
C SER A 145 8.46 -0.29 6.54
N LEU A 146 7.75 -1.38 6.82
CA LEU A 146 6.97 -1.55 8.03
C LEU A 146 7.91 -1.81 9.22
N ARG A 147 7.39 -1.63 10.43
CA ARG A 147 8.04 -2.02 11.68
C ARG A 147 7.72 -3.48 12.02
N ARG A 148 8.73 -4.28 12.37
CA ARG A 148 8.53 -5.58 13.01
C ARG A 148 7.67 -5.41 14.27
N GLY A 149 6.85 -6.43 14.55
CA GLY A 149 5.85 -6.35 15.63
C GLY A 149 4.49 -5.91 15.13
N LEU A 150 4.44 -5.23 13.96
CA LEU A 150 3.21 -4.92 13.22
C LEU A 150 2.11 -4.27 14.09
N ASP A 151 2.50 -3.41 15.04
CA ASP A 151 1.56 -2.70 15.90
C ASP A 151 0.78 -1.64 15.11
N PRO A 152 -0.57 -1.71 15.06
CA PRO A 152 -1.38 -0.77 14.29
C PRO A 152 -1.25 0.67 14.77
N ALA A 153 -1.17 0.90 16.09
CA ALA A 153 -1.07 2.24 16.65
C ALA A 153 0.27 2.89 16.32
N GLU A 154 1.35 2.11 16.31
CA GLU A 154 2.67 2.56 15.87
C GLU A 154 2.66 2.97 14.38
N HIS A 155 2.02 2.19 13.52
CA HIS A 155 1.91 2.51 12.08
C HIS A 155 1.01 3.71 11.81
N LEU A 156 -0.08 3.90 12.57
CA LEU A 156 -0.87 5.13 12.53
C LEU A 156 -0.02 6.35 12.93
N ALA A 157 0.79 6.23 13.99
CA ALA A 157 1.70 7.29 14.42
C ALA A 157 2.78 7.61 13.37
N MET A 158 3.33 6.56 12.72
CA MET A 158 4.25 6.73 11.59
C MET A 158 3.60 7.54 10.45
N GLY A 159 2.36 7.21 10.10
CA GLY A 159 1.59 7.97 9.11
C GLY A 159 1.40 9.43 9.49
N ARG A 160 1.02 9.73 10.74
CA ARG A 160 0.88 11.11 11.24
C ARG A 160 2.20 11.89 11.11
N ALA A 161 3.33 11.26 11.39
CA ALA A 161 4.65 11.88 11.22
C ALA A 161 4.93 12.25 9.76
N LEU A 162 4.47 11.45 8.81
CA LEU A 162 4.69 11.65 7.38
C LEU A 162 3.68 12.61 6.72
N ALA A 163 2.59 12.97 7.42
CA ALA A 163 1.53 13.82 6.86
C ALA A 163 2.01 15.15 6.24
N PRO A 164 3.02 15.86 6.79
CA PRO A 164 3.52 17.12 6.19
C PRO A 164 4.03 16.97 4.76
N LEU A 165 4.54 15.80 4.38
CA LEU A 165 5.06 15.54 3.03
C LEU A 165 4.02 15.75 1.93
N ARG A 166 2.74 15.58 2.23
CA ARG A 166 1.63 15.78 1.31
C ARG A 166 1.55 17.24 0.82
N ASP A 167 1.78 18.19 1.71
CA ASP A 167 1.82 19.62 1.38
C ASP A 167 3.09 19.99 0.58
N GLU A 168 4.16 19.20 0.75
CA GLU A 168 5.44 19.35 0.07
C GLU A 168 5.43 18.75 -1.36
N GLY A 169 4.34 18.04 -1.74
CA GLY A 169 4.14 17.46 -3.06
C GLY A 169 4.57 16.01 -3.16
N VAL A 170 4.66 15.29 -2.05
CA VAL A 170 4.91 13.85 -2.02
C VAL A 170 3.58 13.10 -2.04
N PHE A 171 3.42 12.17 -2.99
CA PHE A 171 2.28 11.28 -3.04
C PHE A 171 2.58 10.01 -2.23
N ILE A 172 1.85 9.82 -1.13
CA ILE A 172 2.07 8.70 -0.21
C ILE A 172 1.13 7.56 -0.56
N VAL A 173 1.70 6.38 -0.79
CA VAL A 173 0.99 5.17 -1.22
C VAL A 173 1.30 4.03 -0.26
N GLY A 174 0.29 3.46 0.35
CA GLY A 174 0.36 2.20 1.08
C GLY A 174 0.00 1.03 0.16
N SER A 175 0.92 0.14 -0.03
CA SER A 175 0.76 -1.01 -0.91
C SER A 175 0.65 -2.30 -0.10
N GLY A 176 -0.51 -2.94 -0.19
CA GLY A 176 -0.82 -4.16 0.54
C GLY A 176 -1.98 -4.90 -0.10
N SER A 177 -2.92 -5.36 0.70
CA SER A 177 -4.18 -5.98 0.25
C SER A 177 -5.21 -5.92 1.38
N SER A 178 -6.45 -5.54 1.09
CA SER A 178 -7.54 -5.53 2.08
C SER A 178 -7.99 -6.94 2.49
N PHE A 179 -7.59 -7.94 1.75
CA PHE A 179 -7.72 -9.36 2.08
C PHE A 179 -6.42 -10.09 1.73
N HIS A 180 -5.78 -10.77 2.69
CA HIS A 180 -4.54 -11.51 2.46
C HIS A 180 -4.49 -12.84 3.24
N ASN A 181 -5.37 -13.75 2.86
CA ASN A 181 -5.31 -15.15 3.25
C ASN A 181 -5.00 -16.00 2.01
N LEU A 182 -3.72 -16.23 1.75
CA LEU A 182 -3.27 -16.96 0.56
C LEU A 182 -3.91 -18.34 0.44
N ARG A 183 -4.11 -19.05 1.56
CA ARG A 183 -4.76 -20.35 1.54
C ARG A 183 -6.20 -20.27 1.03
N ALA A 184 -6.95 -19.27 1.49
CA ALA A 184 -8.31 -19.04 1.05
C ALA A 184 -8.36 -18.60 -0.42
N MET A 185 -7.42 -17.74 -0.86
CA MET A 185 -7.30 -17.30 -2.25
C MET A 185 -6.99 -18.47 -3.21
N MET A 186 -6.09 -19.36 -2.82
CA MET A 186 -5.72 -20.53 -3.63
C MET A 186 -6.83 -21.59 -3.71
N GLN A 187 -7.75 -21.65 -2.76
CA GLN A 187 -8.88 -22.58 -2.75
C GLN A 187 -10.05 -22.09 -3.62
N GLY A 188 -9.95 -20.86 -4.16
CA GLY A 188 -11.05 -20.22 -4.89
C GLY A 188 -12.15 -19.70 -3.97
N GLY A 189 -12.50 -18.44 -4.14
CA GLY A 189 -13.47 -17.74 -3.29
C GLY A 189 -14.92 -18.24 -3.50
N GLY A 190 -15.37 -19.18 -2.69
CA GLY A 190 -16.75 -19.66 -2.71
C GLY A 190 -17.34 -19.84 -1.32
N GLY A 191 -18.67 -19.86 -1.22
CA GLY A 191 -19.41 -20.20 0.01
C GLY A 191 -19.04 -19.33 1.22
N ASP A 192 -18.67 -19.96 2.33
CA ASP A 192 -18.33 -19.31 3.60
C ASP A 192 -17.08 -18.42 3.50
N THR A 193 -16.12 -18.79 2.65
CA THR A 193 -14.91 -18.00 2.40
C THR A 193 -15.22 -16.63 1.80
N ALA A 194 -16.03 -16.61 0.74
CA ALA A 194 -16.47 -15.35 0.12
C ALA A 194 -17.28 -14.48 1.08
N LYS A 195 -18.16 -15.11 1.88
CA LYS A 195 -18.95 -14.41 2.90
C LYS A 195 -18.05 -13.72 3.93
N LYS A 196 -17.08 -14.44 4.49
CA LYS A 196 -16.14 -13.87 5.46
C LYS A 196 -15.28 -12.75 4.87
N ALA A 197 -14.83 -12.90 3.62
CA ALA A 197 -14.12 -11.83 2.92
C ALA A 197 -14.99 -10.58 2.78
N ALA A 198 -16.26 -10.74 2.38
CA ALA A 198 -17.21 -9.65 2.25
C ALA A 198 -17.55 -8.99 3.58
N GLU A 199 -17.67 -9.74 4.67
CA GLU A 199 -17.91 -9.22 6.02
C GLU A 199 -16.77 -8.33 6.50
N PHE A 200 -15.52 -8.76 6.31
CA PHE A 200 -14.35 -7.96 6.67
C PHE A 200 -14.23 -6.71 5.78
N ASP A 201 -14.40 -6.87 4.47
CA ASP A 201 -14.31 -5.76 3.52
C ASP A 201 -15.40 -4.70 3.77
N ALA A 202 -16.63 -5.10 4.07
CA ALA A 202 -17.72 -4.18 4.42
C ALA A 202 -17.38 -3.37 5.69
N TRP A 203 -16.81 -4.03 6.71
CA TRP A 203 -16.33 -3.35 7.90
C TRP A 203 -15.22 -2.35 7.57
N LEU A 204 -14.26 -2.74 6.75
CA LEU A 204 -13.12 -1.90 6.38
C LEU A 204 -13.56 -0.66 5.58
N GLN A 205 -14.51 -0.83 4.66
CA GLN A 205 -15.10 0.27 3.90
C GLN A 205 -15.86 1.25 4.81
N ALA A 206 -16.63 0.74 5.76
CA ALA A 206 -17.36 1.56 6.75
C ALA A 206 -16.36 2.33 7.64
N THR A 207 -15.32 1.66 8.13
CA THR A 207 -14.25 2.24 8.93
C THR A 207 -13.52 3.35 8.15
N THR A 208 -13.20 3.14 6.88
CA THR A 208 -12.57 4.17 6.04
C THR A 208 -13.41 5.46 5.96
N LYS A 209 -14.72 5.32 5.86
CA LYS A 209 -15.67 6.44 5.71
C LYS A 209 -16.08 7.07 7.04
N SER A 210 -15.72 6.48 8.18
CA SER A 210 -16.09 7.00 9.50
C SER A 210 -15.31 8.26 9.88
N ALA A 211 -15.76 8.94 10.94
CA ALA A 211 -15.07 10.10 11.50
C ALA A 211 -13.62 9.75 11.90
N PRO A 212 -12.67 10.68 11.83
CA PRO A 212 -11.24 10.39 12.04
C PRO A 212 -10.93 9.65 13.34
N ALA A 213 -11.53 10.05 14.46
CA ALA A 213 -11.28 9.40 15.76
C ALA A 213 -11.85 7.99 15.83
N GLU A 214 -13.04 7.76 15.25
CA GLU A 214 -13.66 6.43 15.17
C GLU A 214 -12.85 5.51 14.26
N ARG A 215 -12.40 6.02 13.12
CA ARG A 215 -11.53 5.31 12.18
C ARG A 215 -10.23 4.88 12.84
N GLU A 216 -9.55 5.79 13.53
CA GLU A 216 -8.30 5.50 14.22
C GLU A 216 -8.48 4.40 15.29
N LYS A 217 -9.54 4.53 16.11
CA LYS A 217 -9.87 3.51 17.10
C LYS A 217 -10.16 2.15 16.46
N ALA A 218 -11.00 2.11 15.43
CA ALA A 218 -11.37 0.88 14.75
C ALA A 218 -10.17 0.21 14.10
N LEU A 219 -9.28 0.99 13.43
CA LEU A 219 -8.06 0.47 12.82
C LEU A 219 -7.05 -0.02 13.87
N THR A 220 -6.93 0.65 15.00
CA THR A 220 -6.08 0.16 16.12
C THR A 220 -6.59 -1.18 16.65
N GLU A 221 -7.91 -1.35 16.71
CA GLU A 221 -8.56 -2.56 17.20
C GLU A 221 -9.02 -3.52 16.10
N TRP A 222 -8.46 -3.42 14.90
CA TRP A 222 -8.90 -4.12 13.69
C TRP A 222 -9.14 -5.63 13.87
N ALA A 223 -8.36 -6.28 14.75
CA ALA A 223 -8.49 -7.71 15.02
C ALA A 223 -9.84 -8.12 15.67
N LYS A 224 -10.60 -7.14 16.18
CA LYS A 224 -11.96 -7.33 16.70
C LYS A 224 -13.05 -7.28 15.61
N ALA A 225 -12.70 -6.90 14.39
CA ALA A 225 -13.64 -6.80 13.29
C ALA A 225 -14.18 -8.18 12.84
N PRO A 226 -15.35 -8.21 12.20
CA PRO A 226 -15.88 -9.46 11.63
C PRO A 226 -14.88 -10.12 10.71
N ALA A 227 -14.63 -11.40 10.87
CA ALA A 227 -13.71 -12.22 10.09
C ALA A 227 -12.26 -11.68 9.97
N ALA A 228 -11.83 -10.78 10.84
CA ALA A 228 -10.54 -10.09 10.77
C ALA A 228 -9.35 -11.04 10.61
N ARG A 229 -9.20 -12.00 11.52
CA ARG A 229 -8.11 -12.99 11.49
C ARG A 229 -8.29 -14.07 10.43
N PHE A 230 -9.46 -14.17 9.83
CA PHE A 230 -9.65 -14.96 8.63
C PHE A 230 -9.14 -14.21 7.38
N ALA A 231 -9.46 -12.93 7.27
CA ALA A 231 -8.99 -12.08 6.17
C ALA A 231 -7.47 -11.86 6.24
N HIS A 232 -6.96 -11.64 7.44
CA HIS A 232 -5.54 -11.43 7.72
C HIS A 232 -5.07 -12.37 8.85
N PRO A 233 -4.64 -13.61 8.54
CA PRO A 233 -3.97 -14.48 9.52
C PRO A 233 -2.75 -13.79 10.15
N ARG A 234 -2.08 -12.96 9.36
CA ARG A 234 -1.04 -12.01 9.72
C ARG A 234 -1.34 -10.66 9.07
N GLU A 235 -0.99 -9.57 9.72
CA GLU A 235 -1.45 -8.21 9.41
C GLU A 235 -0.59 -7.40 8.43
N GLU A 236 0.53 -7.89 7.97
CA GLU A 236 1.51 -7.14 7.17
C GLU A 236 0.89 -6.45 5.95
N HIS A 237 -0.06 -7.12 5.26
CA HIS A 237 -0.73 -6.54 4.09
C HIS A 237 -1.80 -5.50 4.46
N LEU A 238 -2.24 -5.46 5.72
CA LEU A 238 -3.18 -4.44 6.20
C LEU A 238 -2.46 -3.20 6.75
N LEU A 239 -1.25 -3.35 7.31
CA LEU A 239 -0.54 -2.29 8.01
C LEU A 239 -0.22 -1.05 7.14
N PRO A 240 0.04 -1.17 5.83
CA PRO A 240 0.18 0.02 5.00
C PRO A 240 -1.05 0.94 5.07
N LEU A 241 -2.28 0.39 5.25
CA LEU A 241 -3.49 1.20 5.46
C LEU A 241 -3.40 2.04 6.74
N MET A 242 -2.83 1.51 7.83
CA MET A 242 -2.67 2.25 9.08
C MET A 242 -1.77 3.48 8.85
N VAL A 243 -0.67 3.31 8.12
CA VAL A 243 0.21 4.44 7.76
C VAL A 243 -0.57 5.48 6.92
N ILE A 244 -1.33 5.03 5.94
CA ILE A 244 -2.12 5.91 5.07
C ILE A 244 -3.22 6.63 5.86
N ALA A 245 -3.93 5.94 6.75
CA ALA A 245 -4.96 6.54 7.60
C ALA A 245 -4.37 7.58 8.58
N GLY A 246 -3.16 7.31 9.12
CA GLY A 246 -2.42 8.28 9.93
C GLY A 246 -2.01 9.51 9.12
N ALA A 247 -1.49 9.31 7.90
CA ALA A 247 -1.08 10.40 7.00
C ALA A 247 -2.28 11.21 6.46
N ALA A 248 -3.49 10.66 6.50
CA ALA A 248 -4.73 11.36 6.14
C ALA A 248 -4.98 12.59 7.02
N ASN A 249 -4.51 12.57 8.27
CA ASN A 249 -4.57 13.70 9.19
C ASN A 249 -5.97 14.35 9.28
N GLY A 250 -7.01 13.52 9.39
CA GLY A 250 -8.38 13.98 9.53
C GLY A 250 -9.17 14.12 8.22
N ASP A 251 -8.57 13.91 7.07
CA ASP A 251 -9.29 13.95 5.79
C ASP A 251 -10.35 12.84 5.69
N ALA A 252 -11.41 13.11 4.94
CA ALA A 252 -12.46 12.14 4.65
C ALA A 252 -11.92 10.98 3.82
N GLY A 253 -12.38 9.77 4.15
CA GLY A 253 -12.04 8.56 3.40
C GLY A 253 -13.04 8.24 2.31
N SER A 254 -12.56 7.62 1.25
CA SER A 254 -13.34 7.11 0.12
C SER A 254 -12.84 5.73 -0.30
N VAL A 255 -13.69 4.99 -1.01
CA VAL A 255 -13.39 3.64 -1.49
C VAL A 255 -13.59 3.61 -3.00
N PRO A 256 -12.57 4.01 -3.78
CA PRO A 256 -12.71 4.15 -5.23
C PRO A 256 -12.67 2.82 -5.99
N TYR A 257 -12.19 1.76 -5.37
CA TYR A 257 -12.24 0.39 -5.88
C TYR A 257 -12.80 -0.53 -4.81
N ALA A 258 -13.83 -1.28 -5.14
CA ALA A 258 -14.41 -2.34 -4.34
C ALA A 258 -14.95 -3.39 -5.31
N ASP A 259 -14.31 -4.53 -5.37
CA ASP A 259 -14.66 -5.63 -6.28
C ASP A 259 -14.23 -6.96 -5.65
N THR A 260 -14.16 -8.01 -6.44
CA THR A 260 -13.53 -9.27 -6.04
C THR A 260 -12.20 -9.47 -6.77
N TYR A 261 -11.29 -10.20 -6.13
CA TYR A 261 -10.09 -10.74 -6.74
C TYR A 261 -9.97 -12.21 -6.30
N THR A 262 -9.85 -13.14 -7.25
CA THR A 262 -9.98 -14.58 -7.00
C THR A 262 -11.29 -14.99 -6.31
N GLY A 263 -12.38 -14.26 -6.58
CA GLY A 263 -13.71 -14.48 -5.97
C GLY A 263 -13.86 -13.94 -4.53
N LEU A 264 -12.87 -13.21 -4.00
CA LEU A 264 -12.85 -12.67 -2.65
C LEU A 264 -12.91 -11.15 -2.66
N ALA A 265 -13.75 -10.55 -1.81
CA ALA A 265 -13.92 -9.11 -1.73
C ALA A 265 -12.59 -8.42 -1.42
N MET A 266 -12.30 -7.37 -2.16
CA MET A 266 -11.08 -6.58 -2.08
C MET A 266 -11.36 -5.12 -2.42
N SER A 267 -10.79 -4.19 -1.66
CA SER A 267 -11.01 -2.76 -1.83
C SER A 267 -9.74 -1.93 -1.70
N ALA A 268 -9.80 -0.71 -2.24
CA ALA A 268 -8.79 0.32 -2.08
C ALA A 268 -9.37 1.54 -1.36
N HIS A 269 -8.54 2.24 -0.60
CA HIS A 269 -8.96 3.29 0.31
C HIS A 269 -8.15 4.55 0.08
N HIS A 270 -8.82 5.68 -0.16
CA HIS A 270 -8.20 6.98 -0.41
C HIS A 270 -8.64 7.99 0.63
N PHE A 271 -7.80 8.98 0.92
CA PHE A 271 -8.09 10.08 1.83
C PHE A 271 -7.57 11.41 1.26
N GLY A 272 -8.46 12.45 1.27
CA GLY A 272 -8.17 13.79 0.78
C GLY A 272 -8.51 14.08 -0.67
#